data_ce626b9c514cd7a5bc5313fb9d442453
#
_entry.id   ce626b9c514cd7a5bc5313fb9d442453
#
_cell.length_a   1.000
_cell.length_b   1.000
_cell.length_c   1.000
_cell.angle_alpha   90.00
_cell.angle_beta   90.00
_cell.angle_gamma   90.00
#
_symmetry.space_group_name_H-M   'P 1'
#
loop_
_entity.id
_entity.type
_entity.pdbx_description
1 polymer ?
#
loop_
_entity_poly.entity_id
_entity_poly.type
_entity_poly.pdbx_seq_one_letter_code
_entity_poly.pdbx_strand_id
1 'polypeptide(L)'
;MTDVLLGHAYFLKYDLIEQRVMKPYPPLGILYLSAYLKRAGFGVEVFDATFRDFTDFESTVRRLKPRIVGLYANIITRENVFRLAKIAKASGVEFVLVGGPDASEWCERYFANGVDVIGTNEGEITLEELIPWLQKNGMAGLEEVRGIIFQKDGRVHRTPPRPAITDLDSLPWPDRDVLQLEEYFDAWKSHHGESSVSLITARGCPFHCAWCSSEVFGHTHRQRSAKDVVDEMLMLKKRYNPDIMWISDDVLTINKRWTHEFIREVKARNAQHPYECLSRVDLVDREILSGLRDTGCFRIWYGAESGSQKVLDSMLKGTTVGQVREAARITQELGMQAGFFILLGYPDETTSDIRETINFLKETRPDVVGTSVAFPIKGTEFYERVEGRIIPNENWSSRNQNKLLFKGKYPRLYYWFAARWLVKEVNVDKMWRMPKRPYMRIALEFAKAVVARAGVALVDAASFWRKHPKKLVPSRRHA
;
A
#
# COMPACT_ATOMS: atom_id res chain seq x y z
N MET A 1 -26.43 -21.91 4.34
CA MET A 1 -26.97 -20.51 4.34
C MET A 1 -25.78 -19.58 4.46
N THR A 2 -25.76 -18.49 3.76
CA THR A 2 -24.63 -17.53 3.82
C THR A 2 -24.84 -16.57 4.98
N ASP A 3 -24.00 -16.65 6.01
CA ASP A 3 -24.06 -15.73 7.14
C ASP A 3 -23.52 -14.35 6.79
N VAL A 4 -22.40 -14.34 6.04
CA VAL A 4 -21.73 -13.11 5.60
C VAL A 4 -21.14 -13.25 4.20
N LEU A 5 -21.30 -12.20 3.38
CA LEU A 5 -20.56 -12.01 2.13
C LEU A 5 -19.44 -11.00 2.40
N LEU A 6 -18.19 -11.45 2.34
CA LEU A 6 -17.02 -10.60 2.45
C LEU A 6 -16.58 -10.11 1.07
N GLY A 7 -16.10 -8.88 0.97
CA GLY A 7 -15.60 -8.36 -0.30
C GLY A 7 -14.69 -7.15 -0.15
N HIS A 8 -14.05 -6.80 -1.24
CA HIS A 8 -13.31 -5.54 -1.37
C HIS A 8 -13.83 -4.77 -2.59
N ALA A 9 -13.47 -3.50 -2.69
CA ALA A 9 -14.01 -2.61 -3.71
C ALA A 9 -12.95 -2.11 -4.72
N TYR A 10 -11.90 -2.92 -4.93
CA TYR A 10 -10.90 -2.62 -5.95
C TYR A 10 -11.30 -3.30 -7.26
N PHE A 11 -11.61 -2.48 -8.28
CA PHE A 11 -11.99 -2.93 -9.61
C PHE A 11 -10.92 -2.51 -10.62
N LEU A 12 -10.11 -3.45 -11.09
CA LEU A 12 -9.07 -3.21 -12.09
C LEU A 12 -9.62 -2.57 -13.37
N LYS A 13 -10.84 -2.95 -13.75
CA LYS A 13 -11.56 -2.40 -14.92
C LYS A 13 -11.68 -0.87 -14.92
N TYR A 14 -11.70 -0.25 -13.75
CA TYR A 14 -11.87 1.20 -13.62
C TYR A 14 -10.57 1.93 -13.29
N ASP A 15 -9.44 1.22 -13.16
CA ASP A 15 -8.13 1.77 -12.86
C ASP A 15 -7.19 1.69 -14.06
N LEU A 16 -7.16 2.76 -14.87
CA LEU A 16 -6.33 2.84 -16.07
C LEU A 16 -4.80 2.83 -15.78
N ILE A 17 -4.40 3.17 -14.57
CA ILE A 17 -2.98 3.14 -14.16
C ILE A 17 -2.61 1.69 -13.88
N GLU A 18 -3.36 1.02 -13.03
CA GLU A 18 -3.11 -0.36 -12.64
C GLU A 18 -3.30 -1.34 -13.82
N GLN A 19 -4.19 -1.05 -14.77
CA GLN A 19 -4.26 -1.81 -16.04
C GLN A 19 -2.96 -1.76 -16.85
N ARG A 20 -2.16 -0.69 -16.73
CA ARG A 20 -0.85 -0.58 -17.39
C ARG A 20 0.25 -1.25 -16.58
N VAL A 21 0.14 -1.21 -15.26
CA VAL A 21 1.07 -1.90 -14.34
C VAL A 21 0.82 -3.39 -14.35
N MET A 22 -0.46 -3.79 -14.35
CA MET A 22 -0.98 -5.16 -14.40
C MET A 22 -0.30 -6.11 -13.41
N LYS A 23 -0.28 -5.68 -12.14
CA LYS A 23 0.21 -6.47 -11.01
C LYS A 23 -0.86 -6.63 -9.95
N PRO A 24 -2.04 -7.20 -10.27
CA PRO A 24 -3.07 -7.41 -9.28
C PRO A 24 -2.64 -8.45 -8.25
N TYR A 25 -3.01 -8.22 -6.98
CA TYR A 25 -2.77 -9.16 -5.88
C TYR A 25 -4.08 -9.58 -5.24
N PRO A 26 -4.21 -10.87 -4.84
CA PRO A 26 -5.34 -11.33 -4.05
C PRO A 26 -5.51 -10.52 -2.76
N PRO A 27 -6.74 -10.24 -2.30
CA PRO A 27 -7.01 -9.44 -1.11
C PRO A 27 -6.78 -10.25 0.18
N LEU A 28 -5.53 -10.47 0.59
CA LEU A 28 -5.15 -11.35 1.71
C LEU A 28 -5.95 -11.10 2.99
N GLY A 29 -6.20 -9.84 3.36
CA GLY A 29 -6.97 -9.53 4.57
C GLY A 29 -8.37 -10.15 4.56
N ILE A 30 -9.09 -10.07 3.43
CA ILE A 30 -10.41 -10.71 3.25
C ILE A 30 -10.27 -12.24 3.30
N LEU A 31 -9.21 -12.80 2.72
CA LEU A 31 -9.00 -14.24 2.71
C LEU A 31 -8.65 -14.80 4.09
N TYR A 32 -7.92 -14.05 4.92
CA TYR A 32 -7.71 -14.39 6.34
C TYR A 32 -9.04 -14.40 7.11
N LEU A 33 -9.87 -13.37 6.91
CA LEU A 33 -11.19 -13.29 7.54
C LEU A 33 -12.10 -14.46 7.10
N SER A 34 -12.10 -14.80 5.80
CA SER A 34 -12.84 -15.95 5.28
C SER A 34 -12.41 -17.25 5.93
N ALA A 35 -11.10 -17.52 5.95
CA ALA A 35 -10.56 -18.74 6.56
C ALA A 35 -10.88 -18.83 8.06
N TYR A 36 -10.71 -17.73 8.78
CA TYR A 36 -10.97 -17.66 10.22
C TYR A 36 -12.44 -17.93 10.55
N LEU A 37 -13.35 -17.22 9.89
CA LEU A 37 -14.79 -17.36 10.13
C LEU A 37 -15.32 -18.73 9.70
N LYS A 38 -14.84 -19.30 8.58
CA LYS A 38 -15.19 -20.67 8.18
C LYS A 38 -14.74 -21.69 9.22
N ARG A 39 -13.53 -21.54 9.79
CA ARG A 39 -13.05 -22.39 10.89
C ARG A 39 -13.91 -22.24 12.14
N ALA A 40 -14.44 -21.05 12.41
CA ALA A 40 -15.38 -20.79 13.49
C ALA A 40 -16.83 -21.29 13.21
N GLY A 41 -17.09 -21.88 12.02
CA GLY A 41 -18.37 -22.49 11.69
C GLY A 41 -19.35 -21.58 10.95
N PHE A 42 -18.95 -20.38 10.51
CA PHE A 42 -19.81 -19.49 9.74
C PHE A 42 -19.87 -19.84 8.27
N GLY A 43 -21.04 -19.63 7.65
CA GLY A 43 -21.23 -19.67 6.21
C GLY A 43 -20.70 -18.39 5.55
N VAL A 44 -19.47 -18.46 4.99
CA VAL A 44 -18.79 -17.31 4.40
C VAL A 44 -18.66 -17.46 2.91
N GLU A 45 -19.07 -16.43 2.18
CA GLU A 45 -18.82 -16.26 0.75
C GLU A 45 -17.91 -15.05 0.53
N VAL A 46 -17.13 -15.05 -0.54
CA VAL A 46 -16.21 -13.95 -0.88
C VAL A 46 -16.55 -13.41 -2.28
N PHE A 47 -16.69 -12.09 -2.36
CA PHE A 47 -16.75 -11.37 -3.63
C PHE A 47 -15.40 -10.70 -3.90
N ASP A 48 -14.67 -11.23 -4.85
CA ASP A 48 -13.44 -10.63 -5.36
C ASP A 48 -13.78 -9.66 -6.49
N ALA A 49 -13.60 -8.37 -6.24
CA ALA A 49 -13.94 -7.31 -7.19
C ALA A 49 -12.87 -7.08 -8.28
N THR A 50 -11.68 -7.67 -8.16
CA THR A 50 -10.51 -7.31 -8.99
C THR A 50 -10.82 -7.40 -10.49
N PHE A 51 -11.40 -8.51 -10.95
CA PHE A 51 -11.72 -8.75 -12.36
C PHE A 51 -13.23 -8.67 -12.65
N ARG A 52 -14.01 -8.13 -11.74
CA ARG A 52 -15.47 -8.02 -11.81
C ARG A 52 -15.91 -6.56 -11.94
N ASP A 53 -17.22 -6.35 -11.91
CA ASP A 53 -17.80 -5.01 -11.88
C ASP A 53 -18.97 -4.90 -10.87
N PHE A 54 -19.61 -3.73 -10.84
CA PHE A 54 -20.69 -3.47 -9.88
C PHE A 54 -21.94 -4.31 -10.14
N THR A 55 -22.19 -4.70 -11.40
CA THR A 55 -23.33 -5.56 -11.76
C THR A 55 -23.11 -6.98 -11.31
N ASP A 56 -21.86 -7.47 -11.32
CA ASP A 56 -21.49 -8.77 -10.77
C ASP A 56 -21.71 -8.81 -9.25
N PHE A 57 -21.37 -7.72 -8.55
CA PHE A 57 -21.65 -7.62 -7.12
C PHE A 57 -23.15 -7.65 -6.84
N GLU A 58 -23.95 -6.85 -7.54
CA GLU A 58 -25.40 -6.81 -7.37
C GLU A 58 -26.02 -8.18 -7.61
N SER A 59 -25.64 -8.87 -8.70
CA SER A 59 -26.12 -10.21 -9.03
C SER A 59 -25.73 -11.23 -7.96
N THR A 60 -24.51 -11.13 -7.40
CA THR A 60 -24.04 -11.99 -6.32
C THR A 60 -24.86 -11.79 -5.05
N VAL A 61 -25.09 -10.53 -4.63
CA VAL A 61 -25.92 -10.22 -3.46
C VAL A 61 -27.35 -10.73 -3.64
N ARG A 62 -27.95 -10.51 -4.81
CA ARG A 62 -29.34 -11.00 -5.12
C ARG A 62 -29.45 -12.53 -5.12
N ARG A 63 -28.41 -13.22 -5.58
CA ARG A 63 -28.36 -14.69 -5.61
C ARG A 63 -28.14 -15.28 -4.22
N LEU A 64 -27.19 -14.76 -3.46
CA LEU A 64 -26.80 -15.29 -2.14
C LEU A 64 -27.76 -14.84 -1.03
N LYS A 65 -28.36 -13.66 -1.17
CA LYS A 65 -29.23 -13.01 -0.16
C LYS A 65 -28.60 -13.01 1.23
N PRO A 66 -27.35 -12.55 1.38
CA PRO A 66 -26.70 -12.53 2.68
C PRO A 66 -27.40 -11.52 3.61
N ARG A 67 -27.53 -11.86 4.90
CA ARG A 67 -27.98 -10.86 5.88
C ARG A 67 -26.93 -9.77 6.09
N ILE A 68 -25.67 -10.13 6.03
CA ILE A 68 -24.52 -9.28 6.32
C ILE A 68 -23.59 -9.22 5.10
N VAL A 69 -23.16 -8.01 4.75
CA VAL A 69 -22.07 -7.77 3.79
C VAL A 69 -20.94 -7.08 4.53
N GLY A 70 -19.72 -7.63 4.48
CA GLY A 70 -18.51 -7.06 5.05
C GLY A 70 -17.56 -6.58 3.94
N LEU A 71 -17.20 -5.30 3.93
CA LEU A 71 -16.36 -4.69 2.88
C LEU A 71 -15.05 -4.18 3.46
N TYR A 72 -13.95 -4.43 2.74
CA TYR A 72 -12.66 -3.81 3.05
C TYR A 72 -12.54 -2.46 2.35
N ALA A 73 -12.13 -1.45 3.12
CA ALA A 73 -11.95 -0.08 2.64
C ALA A 73 -10.52 0.44 2.90
N ASN A 74 -9.96 1.06 1.89
CA ASN A 74 -8.81 1.92 2.00
C ASN A 74 -9.07 3.24 1.24
N ILE A 75 -8.14 4.16 1.31
CA ILE A 75 -8.28 5.48 0.69
C ILE A 75 -8.59 5.43 -0.82
N ILE A 76 -8.07 4.41 -1.53
CA ILE A 76 -8.26 4.25 -2.99
C ILE A 76 -9.64 3.71 -3.30
N THR A 77 -10.15 2.80 -2.46
CA THR A 77 -11.40 2.06 -2.71
C THR A 77 -12.63 2.72 -2.09
N ARG A 78 -12.49 3.75 -1.27
CA ARG A 78 -13.56 4.42 -0.52
C ARG A 78 -14.82 4.68 -1.34
N GLU A 79 -14.71 5.35 -2.47
CA GLU A 79 -15.87 5.73 -3.30
C GLU A 79 -16.59 4.51 -3.88
N ASN A 80 -15.83 3.47 -4.21
CA ASN A 80 -16.41 2.21 -4.66
C ASN A 80 -17.10 1.48 -3.50
N VAL A 81 -16.55 1.52 -2.29
CA VAL A 81 -17.20 0.96 -1.08
C VAL A 81 -18.54 1.64 -0.84
N PHE A 82 -18.64 2.96 -0.95
CA PHE A 82 -19.91 3.67 -0.85
C PHE A 82 -20.94 3.20 -1.86
N ARG A 83 -20.49 2.95 -3.10
CA ARG A 83 -21.37 2.42 -4.14
C ARG A 83 -21.80 0.98 -3.85
N LEU A 84 -20.89 0.10 -3.41
CA LEU A 84 -21.23 -1.27 -3.02
C LEU A 84 -22.18 -1.31 -1.83
N ALA A 85 -21.99 -0.47 -0.81
CA ALA A 85 -22.86 -0.38 0.34
C ALA A 85 -24.31 0.00 -0.06
N LYS A 86 -24.46 0.98 -0.95
CA LYS A 86 -25.78 1.36 -1.50
C LYS A 86 -26.43 0.23 -2.30
N ILE A 87 -25.66 -0.47 -3.14
CA ILE A 87 -26.15 -1.62 -3.89
C ILE A 87 -26.61 -2.73 -2.94
N ALA A 88 -25.81 -3.04 -1.91
CA ALA A 88 -26.14 -4.03 -0.91
C ALA A 88 -27.47 -3.69 -0.20
N LYS A 89 -27.61 -2.44 0.29
CA LYS A 89 -28.86 -1.97 0.94
C LYS A 89 -30.07 -2.02 -0.02
N ALA A 90 -29.92 -1.55 -1.25
CA ALA A 90 -30.97 -1.61 -2.27
C ALA A 90 -31.36 -3.06 -2.64
N SER A 91 -30.47 -4.02 -2.44
CA SER A 91 -30.70 -5.46 -2.66
C SER A 91 -31.25 -6.19 -1.44
N GLY A 92 -31.56 -5.47 -0.34
CA GLY A 92 -32.20 -6.04 0.84
C GLY A 92 -31.23 -6.57 1.92
N VAL A 93 -29.94 -6.25 1.83
CA VAL A 93 -28.96 -6.59 2.88
C VAL A 93 -29.30 -5.83 4.16
N GLU A 94 -29.42 -6.57 5.27
CA GLU A 94 -29.80 -5.99 6.56
C GLU A 94 -28.65 -5.16 7.13
N PHE A 95 -27.42 -5.70 7.16
CA PHE A 95 -26.26 -5.02 7.72
C PHE A 95 -25.10 -4.94 6.74
N VAL A 96 -24.54 -3.73 6.60
CA VAL A 96 -23.31 -3.47 5.84
C VAL A 96 -22.22 -3.10 6.82
N LEU A 97 -21.19 -3.94 6.91
CA LEU A 97 -20.01 -3.75 7.75
C LEU A 97 -18.85 -3.27 6.89
N VAL A 98 -18.00 -2.43 7.43
CA VAL A 98 -16.76 -2.00 6.76
C VAL A 98 -15.59 -2.10 7.73
N GLY A 99 -14.46 -2.59 7.25
CA GLY A 99 -13.18 -2.57 7.95
C GLY A 99 -12.07 -2.02 7.05
N GLY A 100 -10.89 -1.83 7.62
CA GLY A 100 -9.72 -1.32 6.91
C GLY A 100 -9.32 0.10 7.34
N PRO A 101 -8.15 0.58 6.88
CA PRO A 101 -7.48 1.75 7.46
C PRO A 101 -8.18 3.09 7.22
N ASP A 102 -9.14 3.16 6.33
CA ASP A 102 -9.80 4.41 5.94
C ASP A 102 -11.09 4.69 6.72
N ALA A 103 -11.81 3.64 7.09
CA ALA A 103 -13.19 3.79 7.57
C ALA A 103 -13.28 4.42 8.96
N SER A 104 -12.34 4.11 9.87
CA SER A 104 -12.30 4.65 11.23
C SER A 104 -12.13 6.17 11.25
N GLU A 105 -11.37 6.72 10.29
CA GLU A 105 -11.07 8.14 10.21
C GLU A 105 -12.16 8.98 9.51
N TRP A 106 -12.98 8.33 8.70
CA TRP A 106 -14.04 8.98 7.92
C TRP A 106 -15.42 8.40 8.21
N CYS A 107 -15.64 7.93 9.43
CA CYS A 107 -16.82 7.14 9.82
C CYS A 107 -18.15 7.79 9.44
N GLU A 108 -18.32 9.12 9.61
CA GLU A 108 -19.56 9.81 9.26
C GLU A 108 -19.87 9.69 7.76
N ARG A 109 -18.83 9.72 6.89
CA ARG A 109 -19.03 9.55 5.45
C ARG A 109 -19.49 8.14 5.11
N TYR A 110 -18.97 7.13 5.82
CA TYR A 110 -19.39 5.74 5.62
C TYR A 110 -20.82 5.54 6.06
N PHE A 111 -21.21 6.04 7.24
CA PHE A 111 -22.60 5.97 7.72
C PHE A 111 -23.57 6.68 6.78
N ALA A 112 -23.22 7.87 6.29
CA ALA A 112 -24.04 8.62 5.31
C ALA A 112 -24.22 7.87 3.97
N ASN A 113 -23.41 6.82 3.71
CA ASN A 113 -23.48 6.02 2.48
C ASN A 113 -24.00 4.59 2.70
N GLY A 114 -24.66 4.31 3.83
CA GLY A 114 -25.37 3.05 4.07
C GLY A 114 -24.54 1.97 4.77
N VAL A 115 -23.44 2.34 5.40
CA VAL A 115 -22.69 1.46 6.31
C VAL A 115 -23.34 1.52 7.68
N ASP A 116 -23.48 0.38 8.36
CA ASP A 116 -24.09 0.29 9.68
C ASP A 116 -23.04 0.24 10.80
N VAL A 117 -21.97 -0.56 10.59
CA VAL A 117 -20.90 -0.75 11.58
C VAL A 117 -19.54 -0.73 10.90
N ILE A 118 -18.59 -0.10 11.56
CA ILE A 118 -17.18 -0.08 11.15
C ILE A 118 -16.37 -0.89 12.15
N GLY A 119 -15.66 -1.91 11.67
CA GLY A 119 -14.66 -2.64 12.45
C GLY A 119 -13.33 -1.88 12.48
N THR A 120 -12.71 -1.81 13.65
CA THR A 120 -11.39 -1.21 13.84
C THR A 120 -10.34 -2.28 14.04
N ASN A 121 -9.10 -2.00 13.61
CA ASN A 121 -7.97 -2.93 13.73
C ASN A 121 -8.22 -4.30 13.06
N GLU A 122 -7.88 -5.40 13.75
CA GLU A 122 -8.01 -6.78 13.25
C GLU A 122 -9.46 -7.25 13.30
N GLY A 123 -9.92 -7.82 12.20
CA GLY A 123 -11.33 -8.15 12.02
C GLY A 123 -11.74 -9.55 12.48
N GLU A 124 -10.81 -10.47 12.69
CA GLU A 124 -11.09 -11.88 12.94
C GLU A 124 -12.00 -12.09 14.16
N ILE A 125 -11.53 -11.75 15.34
CA ILE A 125 -12.29 -11.90 16.59
C ILE A 125 -13.47 -10.91 16.64
N THR A 126 -13.32 -9.74 16.01
CA THR A 126 -14.40 -8.74 15.97
C THR A 126 -15.59 -9.28 15.19
N LEU A 127 -15.38 -9.88 14.02
CA LEU A 127 -16.47 -10.45 13.21
C LEU A 127 -17.06 -11.71 13.82
N GLU A 128 -16.24 -12.55 14.46
CA GLU A 128 -16.71 -13.75 15.17
C GLU A 128 -17.74 -13.39 16.27
N GLU A 129 -17.53 -12.27 16.97
CA GLU A 129 -18.48 -11.76 17.97
C GLU A 129 -19.64 -10.98 17.35
N LEU A 130 -19.35 -10.11 16.38
CA LEU A 130 -20.33 -9.17 15.82
C LEU A 130 -21.39 -9.85 14.96
N ILE A 131 -21.04 -10.87 14.16
CA ILE A 131 -21.98 -11.56 13.27
C ILE A 131 -23.15 -12.17 14.07
N PRO A 132 -22.93 -13.05 15.07
CA PRO A 132 -24.04 -13.60 15.86
C PRO A 132 -24.75 -12.53 16.69
N TRP A 133 -24.05 -11.49 17.14
CA TRP A 133 -24.70 -10.37 17.83
C TRP A 133 -25.76 -9.71 16.95
N LEU A 134 -25.37 -9.32 15.73
CA LEU A 134 -26.28 -8.68 14.77
C LEU A 134 -27.43 -9.61 14.37
N GLN A 135 -27.18 -10.90 14.23
CA GLN A 135 -28.22 -11.89 13.90
C GLN A 135 -29.27 -12.01 14.99
N LYS A 136 -28.88 -11.89 16.25
CA LYS A 136 -29.74 -12.06 17.40
C LYS A 136 -30.40 -10.76 17.89
N ASN A 137 -29.61 -9.68 17.98
CA ASN A 137 -29.99 -8.44 18.67
C ASN A 137 -30.13 -7.24 17.69
N GLY A 138 -29.77 -7.41 16.41
CA GLY A 138 -29.67 -6.28 15.49
C GLY A 138 -28.66 -5.25 16.00
N MET A 139 -28.97 -3.97 15.87
CA MET A 139 -28.13 -2.86 16.33
C MET A 139 -28.23 -2.58 17.83
N ALA A 140 -29.10 -3.28 18.57
CA ALA A 140 -29.27 -3.04 19.98
C ALA A 140 -28.10 -3.57 20.81
N GLY A 141 -27.60 -2.76 21.75
CA GLY A 141 -26.54 -3.15 22.68
C GLY A 141 -25.14 -3.28 22.09
N LEU A 142 -24.88 -2.74 20.90
CA LEU A 142 -23.56 -2.80 20.26
C LEU A 142 -22.43 -2.16 21.09
N GLU A 143 -22.77 -1.40 22.12
CA GLU A 143 -21.83 -0.85 23.10
C GLU A 143 -21.01 -1.93 23.81
N GLU A 144 -21.52 -3.16 23.89
CA GLU A 144 -20.86 -4.32 24.53
C GLU A 144 -19.82 -4.99 23.60
N VAL A 145 -19.94 -4.79 22.27
CA VAL A 145 -19.02 -5.37 21.28
C VAL A 145 -17.79 -4.49 21.15
N ARG A 146 -16.60 -5.04 21.40
CA ARG A 146 -15.34 -4.29 21.32
C ARG A 146 -14.83 -4.14 19.88
N GLY A 147 -14.09 -3.05 19.63
CA GLY A 147 -13.40 -2.82 18.38
C GLY A 147 -14.29 -2.40 17.21
N ILE A 148 -15.40 -1.71 17.51
CA ILE A 148 -16.32 -1.22 16.49
C ILE A 148 -16.66 0.27 16.66
N ILE A 149 -17.13 0.86 15.56
CA ILE A 149 -17.72 2.18 15.51
C ILE A 149 -19.09 2.04 14.86
N PHE A 150 -20.11 2.66 15.43
CA PHE A 150 -21.48 2.65 14.90
C PHE A 150 -22.19 3.96 15.18
N GLN A 151 -23.34 4.18 14.57
CA GLN A 151 -24.14 5.36 14.78
C GLN A 151 -25.40 5.00 15.57
N LYS A 152 -25.71 5.77 16.63
CA LYS A 152 -26.93 5.64 17.43
C LYS A 152 -27.45 7.05 17.72
N ASP A 153 -28.73 7.28 17.50
CA ASP A 153 -29.39 8.57 17.71
C ASP A 153 -28.66 9.75 17.05
N GLY A 154 -28.14 9.54 15.83
CA GLY A 154 -27.40 10.54 15.08
C GLY A 154 -25.96 10.81 15.59
N ARG A 155 -25.51 10.10 16.64
CA ARG A 155 -24.17 10.26 17.22
C ARG A 155 -23.28 9.06 16.91
N VAL A 156 -21.99 9.34 16.68
CA VAL A 156 -20.97 8.29 16.50
C VAL A 156 -20.53 7.76 17.85
N HIS A 157 -20.63 6.45 18.01
CA HIS A 157 -20.15 5.71 19.17
C HIS A 157 -18.93 4.87 18.79
N ARG A 158 -17.89 4.94 19.63
CA ARG A 158 -16.67 4.12 19.49
C ARG A 158 -16.56 3.24 20.72
N THR A 159 -16.51 1.94 20.53
CA THR A 159 -16.30 1.00 21.64
C THR A 159 -14.80 0.86 21.96
N PRO A 160 -14.46 0.34 23.16
CA PRO A 160 -13.06 0.11 23.50
C PRO A 160 -12.34 -0.74 22.47
N PRO A 161 -11.08 -0.41 22.12
CA PRO A 161 -10.33 -1.19 21.16
C PRO A 161 -10.15 -2.63 21.62
N ARG A 162 -10.09 -3.55 20.67
CA ARG A 162 -9.78 -4.95 20.93
C ARG A 162 -8.26 -5.12 21.04
N PRO A 163 -7.76 -5.96 21.96
CA PRO A 163 -6.36 -6.35 21.97
C PRO A 163 -5.96 -7.00 20.65
N ALA A 164 -4.74 -6.71 20.20
CA ALA A 164 -4.21 -7.32 19.00
C ALA A 164 -3.98 -8.84 19.18
N ILE A 165 -4.15 -9.62 18.13
CA ILE A 165 -3.89 -11.06 18.12
C ILE A 165 -2.38 -11.27 18.24
N THR A 166 -1.91 -11.85 19.35
CA THR A 166 -0.47 -12.03 19.63
C THR A 166 0.08 -13.28 19.00
N ASP A 167 -0.66 -14.38 19.01
CA ASP A 167 -0.30 -15.65 18.39
C ASP A 167 -0.84 -15.73 16.96
N LEU A 168 0.00 -15.36 15.98
CA LEU A 168 -0.39 -15.37 14.58
C LEU A 168 -0.41 -16.78 13.97
N ASP A 169 0.30 -17.76 14.56
CA ASP A 169 0.28 -19.15 14.12
C ASP A 169 -1.08 -19.82 14.43
N SER A 170 -1.82 -19.27 15.40
CA SER A 170 -3.19 -19.73 15.69
C SER A 170 -4.19 -19.38 14.60
N LEU A 171 -3.86 -18.44 13.71
CA LEU A 171 -4.73 -18.07 12.59
C LEU A 171 -4.60 -19.08 11.44
N PRO A 172 -5.70 -19.42 10.75
CA PRO A 172 -5.61 -20.23 9.54
C PRO A 172 -4.95 -19.42 8.42
N TRP A 173 -4.31 -20.10 7.49
CA TRP A 173 -3.82 -19.47 6.26
C TRP A 173 -4.96 -18.91 5.41
N PRO A 174 -4.66 -17.92 4.55
CA PRO A 174 -5.68 -17.30 3.68
C PRO A 174 -6.44 -18.33 2.85
N ASP A 175 -7.75 -18.16 2.79
CA ASP A 175 -8.69 -19.00 2.03
C ASP A 175 -8.61 -18.70 0.53
N ARG A 176 -7.53 -19.11 -0.11
CA ARG A 176 -7.26 -18.80 -1.52
C ARG A 176 -8.15 -19.55 -2.49
N ASP A 177 -8.75 -20.67 -2.06
CA ASP A 177 -9.59 -21.50 -2.92
C ASP A 177 -10.95 -20.90 -3.26
N VAL A 178 -11.33 -19.82 -2.53
CA VAL A 178 -12.55 -19.07 -2.89
C VAL A 178 -12.35 -18.13 -4.07
N LEU A 179 -11.09 -17.98 -4.52
CA LEU A 179 -10.73 -17.12 -5.65
C LEU A 179 -10.44 -17.95 -6.90
N GLN A 180 -10.58 -17.32 -8.05
CA GLN A 180 -10.06 -17.82 -9.31
C GLN A 180 -8.62 -17.31 -9.48
N LEU A 181 -7.65 -17.94 -8.77
CA LEU A 181 -6.24 -17.50 -8.77
C LEU A 181 -5.61 -17.51 -10.17
N GLU A 182 -6.13 -18.35 -11.07
CA GLU A 182 -5.71 -18.42 -12.46
C GLU A 182 -5.87 -17.06 -13.17
N GLU A 183 -6.93 -16.29 -12.88
CA GLU A 183 -7.12 -14.94 -13.46
C GLU A 183 -5.97 -13.99 -13.05
N TYR A 184 -5.48 -14.11 -11.82
CA TYR A 184 -4.31 -13.38 -11.35
C TYR A 184 -3.03 -13.81 -12.05
N PHE A 185 -2.81 -15.12 -12.15
CA PHE A 185 -1.62 -15.66 -12.81
C PHE A 185 -1.58 -15.32 -14.29
N ASP A 186 -2.71 -15.36 -14.97
CA ASP A 186 -2.82 -14.99 -16.39
C ASP A 186 -2.57 -13.50 -16.60
N ALA A 187 -3.10 -12.63 -15.72
CA ALA A 187 -2.84 -11.20 -15.76
C ALA A 187 -1.34 -10.91 -15.60
N TRP A 188 -0.68 -11.53 -14.64
CA TRP A 188 0.76 -11.39 -14.43
C TRP A 188 1.57 -11.97 -15.59
N LYS A 189 1.30 -13.21 -16.00
CA LYS A 189 2.05 -13.89 -17.07
C LYS A 189 1.96 -13.15 -18.41
N SER A 190 0.77 -12.65 -18.75
CA SER A 190 0.56 -11.93 -20.02
C SER A 190 1.34 -10.62 -20.11
N HIS A 191 1.65 -9.97 -18.97
CA HIS A 191 2.32 -8.67 -18.93
C HIS A 191 3.77 -8.74 -18.47
N HIS A 192 4.13 -9.70 -17.64
CA HIS A 192 5.44 -9.78 -16.99
C HIS A 192 6.19 -11.09 -17.29
N GLY A 193 5.53 -12.08 -17.91
CA GLY A 193 6.13 -13.39 -18.21
C GLY A 193 6.20 -14.34 -17.00
N GLU A 194 5.73 -13.94 -15.84
CA GLU A 194 5.80 -14.69 -14.59
C GLU A 194 4.51 -14.53 -13.79
N SER A 195 4.16 -15.51 -12.97
CA SER A 195 3.03 -15.47 -12.03
C SER A 195 3.50 -15.17 -10.62
N SER A 196 2.66 -14.49 -9.82
CA SER A 196 2.98 -14.12 -8.44
C SER A 196 1.87 -14.49 -7.48
N VAL A 197 2.23 -14.91 -6.26
CA VAL A 197 1.31 -15.10 -5.14
C VAL A 197 1.84 -14.38 -3.90
N SER A 198 0.95 -13.76 -3.14
CA SER A 198 1.33 -13.04 -1.93
C SER A 198 1.17 -13.89 -0.67
N LEU A 199 2.04 -13.65 0.32
CA LEU A 199 1.90 -14.10 1.70
C LEU A 199 2.38 -13.01 2.65
N ILE A 200 1.97 -13.07 3.92
CA ILE A 200 2.46 -12.21 4.99
C ILE A 200 3.04 -13.06 6.11
N THR A 201 4.14 -12.60 6.70
CA THR A 201 4.81 -13.26 7.82
C THR A 201 4.60 -12.52 9.14
N ALA A 202 4.24 -11.24 9.07
CA ALA A 202 4.11 -10.37 10.22
C ALA A 202 2.93 -9.40 10.09
N ARG A 203 2.48 -8.86 11.21
CA ARG A 203 1.50 -7.79 11.31
C ARG A 203 2.04 -6.63 12.12
N GLY A 204 1.95 -5.42 11.56
CA GLY A 204 2.35 -4.17 12.17
C GLY A 204 3.82 -3.83 12.00
N CYS A 205 4.12 -2.54 12.16
CA CYS A 205 5.44 -1.97 12.01
C CYS A 205 5.71 -1.03 13.19
N PRO A 206 6.81 -1.23 13.97
CA PRO A 206 7.06 -0.45 15.18
C PRO A 206 7.63 0.94 14.90
N PHE A 207 7.84 1.29 13.64
CA PHE A 207 8.40 2.60 13.26
C PHE A 207 7.30 3.65 13.12
N HIS A 208 7.64 4.91 13.45
CA HIS A 208 6.73 6.05 13.46
C HIS A 208 7.06 7.03 12.33
N CYS A 209 7.14 6.54 11.08
CA CYS A 209 7.33 7.42 9.93
C CYS A 209 6.12 8.34 9.77
N ALA A 210 6.34 9.65 9.67
CA ALA A 210 5.29 10.66 9.77
C ALA A 210 4.17 10.57 8.70
N TRP A 211 4.40 9.90 7.58
CA TRP A 211 3.41 9.74 6.50
C TRP A 211 2.75 8.37 6.46
N CYS A 212 3.20 7.41 7.29
CA CYS A 212 2.78 6.01 7.20
C CYS A 212 1.49 5.78 7.99
N SER A 213 0.49 5.20 7.34
CA SER A 213 -0.71 4.74 8.03
C SER A 213 -0.51 3.30 8.50
N SER A 214 -0.11 3.12 9.75
CA SER A 214 0.03 1.80 10.39
C SER A 214 -1.23 1.37 11.15
N GLU A 215 -2.38 1.92 10.79
CA GLU A 215 -3.60 1.89 11.62
C GLU A 215 -4.24 0.51 11.78
N VAL A 216 -4.13 -0.38 10.77
CA VAL A 216 -4.80 -1.69 10.86
C VAL A 216 -4.15 -2.57 11.91
N PHE A 217 -2.82 -2.64 11.91
CA PHE A 217 -2.08 -3.52 12.81
C PHE A 217 -1.35 -2.79 13.93
N GLY A 218 -1.41 -1.44 13.93
CA GLY A 218 -0.77 -0.57 14.91
C GLY A 218 0.76 -0.54 14.83
N HIS A 219 1.37 0.15 15.79
CA HIS A 219 2.82 0.28 15.94
C HIS A 219 3.46 -0.88 16.71
N THR A 220 2.83 -2.04 16.68
CA THR A 220 3.39 -3.28 17.23
C THR A 220 3.95 -4.14 16.11
N HIS A 221 4.88 -5.04 16.42
CA HIS A 221 5.35 -6.04 15.47
C HIS A 221 5.10 -7.43 16.04
N ARG A 222 4.28 -8.20 15.36
CA ARG A 222 3.93 -9.59 15.70
C ARG A 222 4.20 -10.44 14.49
N GLN A 223 4.82 -11.59 14.69
CA GLN A 223 5.35 -12.40 13.60
C GLN A 223 4.93 -13.85 13.77
N ARG A 224 4.59 -14.51 12.68
CA ARG A 224 4.36 -15.96 12.62
C ARG A 224 5.69 -16.68 12.87
N SER A 225 5.65 -17.90 13.36
CA SER A 225 6.88 -18.70 13.44
C SER A 225 7.48 -18.92 12.05
N ALA A 226 8.81 -19.01 11.98
CA ALA A 226 9.50 -19.31 10.74
C ALA A 226 9.02 -20.65 10.14
N LYS A 227 8.71 -21.61 11.00
CA LYS A 227 8.17 -22.91 10.60
C LYS A 227 6.83 -22.77 9.87
N ASP A 228 5.88 -22.03 10.46
CA ASP A 228 4.55 -21.85 9.88
C ASP A 228 4.60 -21.11 8.53
N VAL A 229 5.48 -20.10 8.41
CA VAL A 229 5.71 -19.40 7.14
C VAL A 229 6.28 -20.34 6.07
N VAL A 230 7.26 -21.17 6.42
CA VAL A 230 7.85 -22.12 5.47
C VAL A 230 6.86 -23.25 5.10
N ASP A 231 6.00 -23.66 6.02
CA ASP A 231 4.89 -24.60 5.74
C ASP A 231 3.95 -24.01 4.69
N GLU A 232 3.56 -22.74 4.82
CA GLU A 232 2.73 -22.04 3.81
C GLU A 232 3.47 -21.90 2.47
N MET A 233 4.75 -21.54 2.46
CA MET A 233 5.55 -21.44 1.22
C MET A 233 5.57 -22.78 0.46
N LEU A 234 5.80 -23.89 1.16
CA LEU A 234 5.78 -25.24 0.59
C LEU A 234 4.38 -25.61 0.05
N MET A 235 3.33 -25.27 0.79
CA MET A 235 1.95 -25.46 0.35
C MET A 235 1.66 -24.67 -0.93
N LEU A 236 2.03 -23.38 -0.96
CA LEU A 236 1.84 -22.51 -2.12
C LEU A 236 2.58 -23.05 -3.35
N LYS A 237 3.85 -23.47 -3.18
CA LYS A 237 4.66 -24.08 -4.23
C LYS A 237 4.02 -25.35 -4.76
N LYS A 238 3.56 -26.24 -3.87
CA LYS A 238 2.96 -27.52 -4.24
C LYS A 238 1.60 -27.37 -4.92
N ARG A 239 0.76 -26.47 -4.44
CA ARG A 239 -0.64 -26.36 -4.85
C ARG A 239 -0.84 -25.48 -6.06
N TYR A 240 -0.19 -24.30 -6.09
CA TYR A 240 -0.41 -23.28 -7.10
C TYR A 240 0.79 -23.08 -8.04
N ASN A 241 1.98 -23.54 -7.63
CA ASN A 241 3.21 -23.46 -8.42
C ASN A 241 3.44 -22.06 -9.06
N PRO A 242 3.41 -20.96 -8.27
CA PRO A 242 3.70 -19.63 -8.78
C PRO A 242 5.17 -19.54 -9.23
N ASP A 243 5.49 -18.65 -10.19
CA ASP A 243 6.87 -18.41 -10.58
C ASP A 243 7.64 -17.65 -9.49
N ILE A 244 6.96 -16.68 -8.82
CA ILE A 244 7.52 -15.91 -7.71
C ILE A 244 6.53 -15.78 -6.54
N MET A 245 7.06 -15.51 -5.35
CA MET A 245 6.27 -15.13 -4.19
C MET A 245 6.52 -13.66 -3.84
N TRP A 246 5.49 -12.98 -3.34
CA TRP A 246 5.59 -11.66 -2.77
C TRP A 246 5.37 -11.72 -1.26
N ILE A 247 6.43 -11.51 -0.46
CA ILE A 247 6.28 -11.35 0.99
C ILE A 247 5.88 -9.89 1.24
N SER A 248 4.60 -9.68 1.54
CA SER A 248 3.98 -8.36 1.59
C SER A 248 3.95 -7.74 2.99
N ASP A 249 4.89 -8.11 3.85
CA ASP A 249 5.10 -7.45 5.13
C ASP A 249 5.50 -6.00 4.93
N ASP A 250 5.17 -5.13 5.88
CA ASP A 250 5.68 -3.74 5.89
C ASP A 250 7.23 -3.71 5.91
N VAL A 251 7.84 -4.60 6.68
CA VAL A 251 9.30 -4.80 6.78
C VAL A 251 9.61 -6.22 7.26
N LEU A 252 10.18 -7.05 6.42
CA LEU A 252 10.49 -8.45 6.73
C LEU A 252 11.56 -8.60 7.83
N THR A 253 12.56 -7.72 7.85
CA THR A 253 13.80 -7.89 8.62
C THR A 253 13.79 -7.21 9.99
N ILE A 254 12.63 -6.87 10.54
CA ILE A 254 12.53 -6.19 11.85
C ILE A 254 13.16 -7.03 12.95
N ASN A 255 12.88 -8.32 12.98
CA ASN A 255 13.39 -9.25 13.98
C ASN A 255 14.54 -10.08 13.39
N LYS A 256 15.78 -9.67 13.64
CA LYS A 256 16.98 -10.37 13.15
C LYS A 256 17.02 -11.85 13.56
N ARG A 257 16.65 -12.17 14.81
CA ARG A 257 16.62 -13.57 15.28
C ARG A 257 15.66 -14.41 14.45
N TRP A 258 14.47 -13.91 14.22
CA TRP A 258 13.49 -14.58 13.38
C TRP A 258 13.97 -14.70 11.93
N THR A 259 14.61 -13.67 11.37
CA THR A 259 15.15 -13.71 10.01
C THR A 259 16.20 -14.83 9.86
N HIS A 260 17.08 -14.98 10.83
CA HIS A 260 18.03 -16.10 10.84
C HIS A 260 17.34 -17.46 10.98
N GLU A 261 16.29 -17.56 11.78
CA GLU A 261 15.49 -18.77 11.93
C GLU A 261 14.79 -19.13 10.62
N PHE A 262 14.15 -18.16 9.96
CA PHE A 262 13.54 -18.33 8.64
C PHE A 262 14.55 -18.83 7.59
N ILE A 263 15.74 -18.23 7.54
CA ILE A 263 16.82 -18.68 6.64
C ILE A 263 17.19 -20.13 6.91
N ARG A 264 17.32 -20.52 8.18
CA ARG A 264 17.63 -21.93 8.56
C ARG A 264 16.52 -22.89 8.16
N GLU A 265 15.25 -22.54 8.47
CA GLU A 265 14.08 -23.36 8.13
C GLU A 265 13.96 -23.59 6.61
N VAL A 266 14.09 -22.52 5.80
CA VAL A 266 14.03 -22.64 4.34
C VAL A 266 15.13 -23.56 3.83
N LYS A 267 16.37 -23.41 4.31
CA LYS A 267 17.50 -24.25 3.89
C LYS A 267 17.35 -25.70 4.34
N ALA A 268 16.99 -25.93 5.59
CA ALA A 268 16.84 -27.27 6.15
C ALA A 268 15.76 -28.10 5.45
N ARG A 269 14.73 -27.43 4.93
CA ARG A 269 13.56 -28.09 4.30
C ARG A 269 13.58 -28.04 2.78
N ASN A 270 14.64 -27.53 2.16
CA ASN A 270 14.74 -27.30 0.71
C ASN A 270 13.54 -26.52 0.14
N ALA A 271 13.10 -25.51 0.89
CA ALA A 271 11.92 -24.69 0.58
C ALA A 271 12.25 -23.45 -0.25
N GLN A 272 13.46 -23.35 -0.82
CA GLN A 272 13.86 -22.20 -1.66
C GLN A 272 12.85 -21.99 -2.79
N HIS A 273 12.47 -20.74 -2.96
CA HIS A 273 11.61 -20.31 -4.03
C HIS A 273 11.93 -18.86 -4.38
N PRO A 274 11.84 -18.41 -5.65
CA PRO A 274 12.03 -16.99 -5.96
C PRO A 274 11.01 -16.11 -5.24
N TYR A 275 11.48 -15.09 -4.51
CA TYR A 275 10.59 -14.13 -3.88
C TYR A 275 11.19 -12.74 -3.82
N GLU A 276 10.32 -11.75 -3.67
CA GLU A 276 10.67 -10.38 -3.34
C GLU A 276 10.00 -9.95 -2.02
N CYS A 277 10.62 -9.00 -1.32
CA CYS A 277 10.13 -8.51 -0.03
C CYS A 277 10.48 -7.03 0.19
N LEU A 278 9.91 -6.44 1.24
CA LEU A 278 10.25 -5.10 1.70
C LEU A 278 11.18 -5.14 2.91
N SER A 279 12.09 -4.18 2.98
CA SER A 279 12.94 -3.98 4.15
C SER A 279 13.29 -2.51 4.36
N ARG A 280 13.76 -2.20 5.57
CA ARG A 280 14.44 -0.94 5.90
C ARG A 280 15.94 -1.13 5.76
N VAL A 281 16.61 -0.07 5.30
CA VAL A 281 18.05 -0.09 5.04
C VAL A 281 18.91 -0.23 6.31
N ASP A 282 18.39 0.20 7.46
CA ASP A 282 19.02 0.12 8.78
C ASP A 282 18.84 -1.24 9.46
N LEU A 283 18.06 -2.14 8.86
CA LEU A 283 17.78 -3.50 9.39
C LEU A 283 18.41 -4.62 8.56
N VAL A 284 19.29 -4.27 7.64
CA VAL A 284 20.01 -5.24 6.79
C VAL A 284 21.51 -5.05 6.90
N ASP A 285 22.22 -6.16 6.82
CA ASP A 285 23.66 -6.23 6.70
C ASP A 285 24.02 -7.35 5.70
N ARG A 286 25.31 -7.54 5.42
CA ARG A 286 25.76 -8.53 4.45
C ARG A 286 25.36 -9.96 4.83
N GLU A 287 25.34 -10.28 6.12
CA GLU A 287 24.96 -11.61 6.61
C GLU A 287 23.48 -11.90 6.34
N ILE A 288 22.59 -11.00 6.76
CA ILE A 288 21.15 -11.09 6.51
C ILE A 288 20.86 -11.17 5.00
N LEU A 289 21.44 -10.28 4.21
CA LEU A 289 21.21 -10.23 2.77
C LEU A 289 21.71 -11.48 2.05
N SER A 290 22.88 -12.00 2.43
CA SER A 290 23.40 -13.27 1.89
C SER A 290 22.49 -14.44 2.25
N GLY A 291 22.01 -14.49 3.50
CA GLY A 291 21.06 -15.51 3.94
C GLY A 291 19.74 -15.46 3.16
N LEU A 292 19.16 -14.27 2.98
CA LEU A 292 17.92 -14.11 2.22
C LEU A 292 18.10 -14.51 0.74
N ARG A 293 19.23 -14.12 0.10
CA ARG A 293 19.57 -14.58 -1.25
C ARG A 293 19.56 -16.11 -1.33
N ASP A 294 20.16 -16.76 -0.37
CA ASP A 294 20.28 -18.23 -0.35
C ASP A 294 18.92 -18.92 -0.15
N THR A 295 17.89 -18.21 0.30
CA THR A 295 16.51 -18.70 0.41
C THR A 295 15.67 -18.44 -0.83
N GLY A 296 16.23 -17.74 -1.83
CA GLY A 296 15.56 -17.41 -3.08
C GLY A 296 15.13 -15.95 -3.22
N CYS A 297 15.44 -15.09 -2.26
CA CYS A 297 15.18 -13.65 -2.40
C CYS A 297 15.98 -13.08 -3.56
N PHE A 298 15.28 -12.65 -4.62
CA PHE A 298 15.93 -12.05 -5.79
C PHE A 298 15.84 -10.53 -5.79
N ARG A 299 14.89 -9.93 -5.08
CA ARG A 299 14.71 -8.49 -4.98
C ARG A 299 14.29 -8.05 -3.60
N ILE A 300 14.91 -6.97 -3.12
CA ILE A 300 14.49 -6.29 -1.90
C ILE A 300 14.07 -4.87 -2.25
N TRP A 301 12.88 -4.48 -1.79
CA TRP A 301 12.37 -3.14 -1.90
C TRP A 301 12.70 -2.34 -0.64
N TYR A 302 13.37 -1.21 -0.82
CA TYR A 302 13.71 -0.29 0.26
C TYR A 302 12.88 0.99 0.17
N GLY A 303 12.33 1.42 1.31
CA GLY A 303 11.78 2.74 1.45
C GLY A 303 12.93 3.77 1.50
N ALA A 304 13.51 4.09 0.35
CA ALA A 304 14.57 5.09 0.23
C ALA A 304 14.03 6.52 0.37
N GLU A 305 12.80 6.75 -0.05
CA GLU A 305 11.98 7.96 -0.01
C GLU A 305 12.59 9.18 -0.69
N SER A 306 13.83 9.57 -0.34
CA SER A 306 14.52 10.73 -0.89
C SER A 306 16.04 10.55 -0.86
N GLY A 307 16.75 11.18 -1.79
CA GLY A 307 18.20 11.35 -1.75
C GLY A 307 18.66 12.58 -0.94
N SER A 308 17.73 13.34 -0.36
CA SER A 308 18.01 14.47 0.51
C SER A 308 17.81 14.09 1.99
N GLN A 309 18.88 14.21 2.80
CA GLN A 309 18.81 13.91 4.24
C GLN A 309 17.78 14.78 4.94
N LYS A 310 17.73 16.07 4.60
CA LYS A 310 16.72 17.00 5.13
C LYS A 310 15.29 16.49 4.94
N VAL A 311 14.98 15.90 3.80
CA VAL A 311 13.64 15.34 3.52
C VAL A 311 13.40 14.09 4.36
N LEU A 312 14.39 13.18 4.47
CA LEU A 312 14.30 11.99 5.34
C LEU A 312 14.07 12.34 6.80
N ASP A 313 14.76 13.36 7.29
CA ASP A 313 14.61 13.85 8.67
C ASP A 313 13.22 14.45 8.89
N SER A 314 12.72 15.24 7.94
CA SER A 314 11.35 15.77 7.97
C SER A 314 10.27 14.70 7.96
N MET A 315 10.55 13.55 7.33
CA MET A 315 9.69 12.37 7.29
C MET A 315 9.74 11.52 8.57
N LEU A 316 10.62 11.85 9.53
CA LEU A 316 10.91 11.01 10.70
C LEU A 316 11.28 9.57 10.31
N LYS A 317 11.96 9.41 9.16
CA LYS A 317 12.33 8.08 8.66
C LYS A 317 13.33 7.37 9.57
N GLY A 318 14.20 8.13 10.25
CA GLY A 318 15.23 7.59 11.13
C GLY A 318 16.33 6.84 10.39
N THR A 319 16.47 7.04 9.06
CA THR A 319 17.55 6.46 8.25
C THR A 319 18.35 7.55 7.56
N THR A 320 19.57 7.22 7.13
CA THR A 320 20.42 8.15 6.39
C THR A 320 20.56 7.76 4.93
N VAL A 321 20.80 8.76 4.07
CA VAL A 321 21.11 8.54 2.65
C VAL A 321 22.33 7.61 2.49
N GLY A 322 23.30 7.68 3.44
CA GLY A 322 24.46 6.81 3.48
C GLY A 322 24.07 5.33 3.70
N GLN A 323 23.15 5.05 4.63
CA GLN A 323 22.63 3.69 4.85
C GLN A 323 21.92 3.15 3.62
N VAL A 324 21.15 4.00 2.90
CA VAL A 324 20.48 3.56 1.66
C VAL A 324 21.51 3.16 0.59
N ARG A 325 22.60 3.94 0.42
CA ARG A 325 23.70 3.61 -0.50
C ARG A 325 24.33 2.26 -0.16
N GLU A 326 24.65 2.07 1.11
CA GLU A 326 25.33 0.85 1.56
C GLU A 326 24.44 -0.39 1.40
N ALA A 327 23.17 -0.31 1.79
CA ALA A 327 22.22 -1.41 1.62
C ALA A 327 22.06 -1.80 0.14
N ALA A 328 21.93 -0.80 -0.76
CA ALA A 328 21.82 -1.04 -2.19
C ALA A 328 23.10 -1.70 -2.74
N ARG A 329 24.27 -1.17 -2.36
CA ARG A 329 25.57 -1.70 -2.80
C ARG A 329 25.72 -3.18 -2.41
N ILE A 330 25.48 -3.52 -1.15
CA ILE A 330 25.58 -4.91 -0.66
C ILE A 330 24.57 -5.81 -1.38
N THR A 331 23.33 -5.37 -1.54
CA THR A 331 22.29 -6.11 -2.25
C THR A 331 22.71 -6.48 -3.66
N GLN A 332 23.21 -5.50 -4.41
CA GLN A 332 23.66 -5.68 -5.80
C GLN A 332 24.94 -6.52 -5.91
N GLU A 333 25.90 -6.34 -5.00
CA GLU A 333 27.11 -7.19 -4.93
C GLU A 333 26.79 -8.66 -4.69
N LEU A 334 25.70 -8.94 -3.98
CA LEU A 334 25.21 -10.30 -3.76
C LEU A 334 24.41 -10.86 -4.95
N GLY A 335 24.26 -10.10 -6.04
CA GLY A 335 23.51 -10.51 -7.23
C GLY A 335 21.99 -10.39 -7.09
N MET A 336 21.50 -9.74 -6.04
CA MET A 336 20.07 -9.42 -5.86
C MET A 336 19.74 -8.05 -6.44
N GLN A 337 18.46 -7.82 -6.73
CA GLN A 337 17.97 -6.55 -7.20
C GLN A 337 17.61 -5.63 -6.03
N ALA A 338 18.05 -4.38 -6.07
CA ALA A 338 17.63 -3.32 -5.16
C ALA A 338 16.50 -2.50 -5.80
N GLY A 339 15.30 -2.56 -5.21
CA GLY A 339 14.16 -1.72 -5.56
C GLY A 339 14.05 -0.54 -4.60
N PHE A 340 13.75 0.66 -5.11
CA PHE A 340 13.55 1.85 -4.27
C PHE A 340 12.17 2.43 -4.44
N PHE A 341 11.53 2.77 -3.31
CA PHE A 341 10.38 3.67 -3.29
C PHE A 341 10.86 5.09 -3.05
N ILE A 342 10.39 6.03 -3.89
CA ILE A 342 10.71 7.45 -3.82
C ILE A 342 9.41 8.24 -3.69
N LEU A 343 9.34 9.13 -2.71
CA LEU A 343 8.20 9.97 -2.40
C LEU A 343 8.54 11.44 -2.66
N LEU A 344 7.92 12.05 -3.66
CA LEU A 344 8.07 13.47 -4.01
C LEU A 344 6.95 14.31 -3.40
N GLY A 345 7.23 15.57 -3.14
CA GLY A 345 6.21 16.52 -2.71
C GLY A 345 5.94 16.50 -1.20
N TYR A 346 6.83 15.95 -0.40
CA TYR A 346 6.75 16.09 1.04
C TYR A 346 6.89 17.58 1.44
N PRO A 347 6.27 18.05 2.53
CA PRO A 347 6.35 19.45 2.94
C PRO A 347 7.79 19.96 2.98
N ASP A 348 7.99 21.17 2.48
CA ASP A 348 9.27 21.87 2.42
C ASP A 348 10.35 21.27 1.50
N GLU A 349 10.05 20.23 0.75
CA GLU A 349 10.92 19.75 -0.33
C GLU A 349 11.15 20.84 -1.38
N THR A 350 12.37 20.98 -1.83
CA THR A 350 12.81 21.99 -2.81
C THR A 350 13.28 21.34 -4.11
N THR A 351 13.46 22.17 -5.14
CA THR A 351 14.08 21.74 -6.41
C THR A 351 15.50 21.20 -6.19
N SER A 352 16.25 21.69 -5.17
CA SER A 352 17.56 21.15 -4.81
C SER A 352 17.43 19.72 -4.26
N ASP A 353 16.48 19.49 -3.34
CA ASP A 353 16.26 18.18 -2.74
C ASP A 353 15.88 17.13 -3.80
N ILE A 354 15.05 17.53 -4.81
CA ILE A 354 14.71 16.67 -5.93
C ILE A 354 15.93 16.36 -6.80
N ARG A 355 16.80 17.36 -7.03
CA ARG A 355 18.07 17.15 -7.76
C ARG A 355 19.02 16.22 -7.02
N GLU A 356 19.14 16.38 -5.70
CA GLU A 356 19.89 15.45 -4.85
C GLU A 356 19.36 14.04 -4.97
N THR A 357 18.03 13.85 -4.97
CA THR A 357 17.38 12.53 -5.17
C THR A 357 17.68 11.95 -6.56
N ILE A 358 17.66 12.77 -7.63
CA ILE A 358 18.03 12.31 -8.96
C ILE A 358 19.50 11.87 -9.01
N ASN A 359 20.42 12.66 -8.45
CA ASN A 359 21.85 12.33 -8.41
C ASN A 359 22.09 11.07 -7.58
N PHE A 360 21.45 10.94 -6.42
CA PHE A 360 21.47 9.75 -5.60
C PHE A 360 21.02 8.48 -6.35
N LEU A 361 19.94 8.54 -7.11
CA LEU A 361 19.45 7.42 -7.91
C LEU A 361 20.42 7.05 -9.05
N LYS A 362 21.08 8.03 -9.68
CA LYS A 362 22.12 7.79 -10.68
C LYS A 362 23.38 7.17 -10.07
N GLU A 363 23.71 7.51 -8.84
CA GLU A 363 24.84 6.96 -8.10
C GLU A 363 24.56 5.51 -7.64
N THR A 364 23.45 5.28 -6.96
CA THR A 364 23.10 3.98 -6.38
C THR A 364 22.58 2.97 -7.39
N ARG A 365 22.05 3.44 -8.53
CA ARG A 365 21.59 2.61 -9.66
C ARG A 365 20.62 1.50 -9.27
N PRO A 366 19.54 1.81 -8.57
CA PRO A 366 18.58 0.77 -8.20
C PRO A 366 18.04 0.07 -9.46
N ASP A 367 17.79 -1.23 -9.36
CA ASP A 367 17.28 -2.03 -10.46
C ASP A 367 15.87 -1.62 -10.85
N VAL A 368 15.06 -1.26 -9.85
CA VAL A 368 13.68 -0.78 -10.01
C VAL A 368 13.45 0.45 -9.14
N VAL A 369 12.70 1.41 -9.66
CA VAL A 369 12.29 2.62 -8.92
C VAL A 369 10.78 2.80 -9.01
N GLY A 370 10.10 2.77 -7.88
CA GLY A 370 8.72 3.20 -7.73
C GLY A 370 8.68 4.66 -7.27
N THR A 371 7.89 5.51 -7.95
CA THR A 371 7.75 6.92 -7.56
C THR A 371 6.30 7.27 -7.27
N SER A 372 6.07 8.01 -6.19
CA SER A 372 4.76 8.57 -5.86
C SER A 372 4.88 10.03 -5.42
N VAL A 373 3.76 10.73 -5.40
CA VAL A 373 3.66 12.07 -4.84
C VAL A 373 2.99 11.98 -3.48
N ALA A 374 3.57 12.63 -2.48
CA ALA A 374 3.09 12.61 -1.10
C ALA A 374 1.64 13.08 -1.01
N PHE A 375 0.82 12.29 -0.36
CA PHE A 375 -0.56 12.64 -0.04
C PHE A 375 -0.83 12.36 1.44
N PRO A 376 -1.50 13.29 2.14
CA PRO A 376 -1.72 13.16 3.57
C PRO A 376 -2.85 12.15 3.84
N ILE A 377 -2.58 11.13 4.65
CA ILE A 377 -3.58 10.17 5.10
C ILE A 377 -4.04 10.62 6.48
N LYS A 378 -5.36 10.75 6.68
CA LYS A 378 -5.92 11.17 7.98
C LYS A 378 -5.53 10.17 9.07
N GLY A 379 -5.19 10.67 10.26
CA GLY A 379 -4.61 9.87 11.34
C GLY A 379 -3.08 9.85 11.35
N THR A 380 -2.40 10.40 10.33
CA THR A 380 -0.95 10.50 10.30
C THR A 380 -0.44 11.88 10.72
N GLU A 381 0.75 11.95 11.30
CA GLU A 381 1.40 13.22 11.64
C GLU A 381 1.56 14.14 10.42
N PHE A 382 1.81 13.55 9.24
CA PHE A 382 1.84 14.30 8.00
C PHE A 382 0.50 14.97 7.68
N TYR A 383 -0.62 14.29 7.89
CA TYR A 383 -1.95 14.87 7.70
C TYR A 383 -2.14 16.08 8.62
N GLU A 384 -1.85 15.95 9.90
CA GLU A 384 -1.96 17.03 10.89
C GLU A 384 -1.14 18.26 10.49
N ARG A 385 0.09 18.05 10.03
CA ARG A 385 0.98 19.13 9.54
C ARG A 385 0.40 19.91 8.36
N VAL A 386 -0.49 19.31 7.57
CA VAL A 386 -1.03 19.93 6.35
C VAL A 386 -2.55 20.09 6.34
N GLU A 387 -3.25 19.73 7.42
CA GLU A 387 -4.72 19.70 7.50
C GLU A 387 -5.37 20.99 7.01
N GLY A 388 -4.92 22.16 7.49
CA GLY A 388 -5.42 23.48 7.06
C GLY A 388 -5.09 23.85 5.60
N ARG A 389 -4.31 23.01 4.89
CA ARG A 389 -3.89 23.20 3.50
C ARG A 389 -4.47 22.17 2.56
N ILE A 390 -5.24 21.21 3.06
CA ILE A 390 -5.88 20.17 2.22
C ILE A 390 -6.82 20.81 1.25
N ILE A 391 -6.83 20.32 0.01
CA ILE A 391 -7.69 20.84 -1.04
C ILE A 391 -9.08 20.19 -0.88
N PRO A 392 -10.13 20.97 -0.54
CA PRO A 392 -11.48 20.43 -0.36
C PRO A 392 -12.02 19.76 -1.63
N ASN A 393 -12.91 18.80 -1.47
CA ASN A 393 -13.67 18.15 -2.55
C ASN A 393 -12.83 17.37 -3.58
N GLU A 394 -11.57 17.03 -3.28
CA GLU A 394 -10.83 16.08 -4.09
C GLU A 394 -11.21 14.67 -3.66
N ASN A 395 -11.84 13.94 -4.57
CA ASN A 395 -12.06 12.50 -4.38
C ASN A 395 -10.73 11.78 -4.46
N TRP A 396 -10.39 11.13 -3.37
CA TRP A 396 -9.21 10.28 -3.30
C TRP A 396 -9.54 8.99 -4.05
N SER A 397 -8.91 8.80 -5.18
CA SER A 397 -9.08 7.63 -6.03
C SER A 397 -7.73 7.29 -6.65
N SER A 398 -7.62 6.11 -7.26
CA SER A 398 -6.44 5.71 -8.03
C SER A 398 -6.00 6.77 -9.05
N ARG A 399 -6.95 7.50 -9.63
CA ARG A 399 -6.67 8.63 -10.54
C ARG A 399 -5.90 9.79 -9.90
N ASN A 400 -5.88 9.86 -8.58
CA ASN A 400 -5.25 10.93 -7.81
C ASN A 400 -3.96 10.51 -7.08
N GLN A 401 -3.54 9.24 -7.15
CA GLN A 401 -2.36 8.72 -6.45
C GLN A 401 -1.06 9.50 -6.68
N ASN A 402 -0.89 10.10 -7.86
CA ASN A 402 0.29 10.91 -8.17
C ASN A 402 -0.03 12.41 -8.24
N LYS A 403 -1.05 12.86 -7.51
CA LYS A 403 -1.42 14.27 -7.42
C LYS A 403 -1.24 14.78 -6.00
N LEU A 404 -0.61 15.94 -5.87
CA LEU A 404 -0.56 16.64 -4.60
C LEU A 404 -1.98 17.07 -4.19
N LEU A 405 -2.46 16.60 -3.04
CA LEU A 405 -3.81 16.86 -2.54
C LEU A 405 -3.89 17.93 -1.46
N PHE A 406 -2.82 18.68 -1.27
CA PHE A 406 -2.76 19.83 -0.37
C PHE A 406 -2.03 21.00 -1.02
N LYS A 407 -2.22 22.20 -0.49
CA LYS A 407 -1.46 23.39 -0.93
C LYS A 407 -0.02 23.32 -0.41
N GLY A 408 0.84 22.72 -1.21
CA GLY A 408 2.27 22.59 -0.93
C GLY A 408 3.07 23.83 -1.28
N LYS A 409 4.40 23.71 -1.22
CA LYS A 409 5.34 24.75 -1.64
C LYS A 409 5.18 25.11 -3.11
N TYR A 410 4.97 24.10 -3.93
CA TYR A 410 4.76 24.21 -5.36
C TYR A 410 3.36 23.69 -5.77
N PRO A 411 2.82 24.15 -6.93
CA PRO A 411 1.54 23.65 -7.43
C PRO A 411 1.67 22.20 -7.96
N ARG A 412 0.53 21.54 -8.15
CA ARG A 412 0.45 20.16 -8.69
C ARG A 412 1.25 19.95 -10.00
N LEU A 413 1.21 20.95 -10.89
CA LEU A 413 1.91 20.90 -12.17
C LEU A 413 3.43 20.75 -11.99
N TYR A 414 3.99 21.34 -10.95
CA TYR A 414 5.40 21.21 -10.60
C TYR A 414 5.77 19.73 -10.36
N TYR A 415 5.01 19.04 -9.51
CA TYR A 415 5.30 17.64 -9.17
C TYR A 415 5.02 16.70 -10.33
N TRP A 416 4.08 17.04 -11.22
CA TRP A 416 3.90 16.32 -12.48
C TRP A 416 5.14 16.38 -13.36
N PHE A 417 5.80 17.55 -13.46
CA PHE A 417 7.07 17.68 -14.16
C PHE A 417 8.22 17.05 -13.37
N ALA A 418 8.29 17.22 -12.05
CA ALA A 418 9.36 16.70 -11.21
C ALA A 418 9.46 15.16 -11.25
N ALA A 419 8.33 14.46 -11.15
CA ALA A 419 8.30 13.01 -11.28
C ALA A 419 8.79 12.55 -12.66
N ARG A 420 8.39 13.24 -13.72
CA ARG A 420 8.87 12.96 -15.07
C ARG A 420 10.37 13.24 -15.24
N TRP A 421 10.84 14.37 -14.73
CA TRP A 421 12.26 14.70 -14.74
C TRP A 421 13.07 13.60 -14.07
N LEU A 422 12.71 13.21 -12.86
CA LEU A 422 13.40 12.14 -12.13
C LEU A 422 13.42 10.82 -12.93
N VAL A 423 12.27 10.33 -13.35
CA VAL A 423 12.18 9.06 -14.09
C VAL A 423 12.95 9.11 -15.40
N LYS A 424 12.89 10.21 -16.16
CA LYS A 424 13.56 10.33 -17.45
C LYS A 424 15.07 10.44 -17.30
N GLU A 425 15.58 11.18 -16.34
CA GLU A 425 17.01 11.29 -16.03
C GLU A 425 17.60 9.94 -15.61
N VAL A 426 16.90 9.19 -14.74
CA VAL A 426 17.33 7.86 -14.31
C VAL A 426 17.31 6.87 -15.48
N ASN A 427 16.27 6.91 -16.34
CA ASN A 427 16.20 6.07 -17.52
C ASN A 427 17.31 6.36 -18.53
N VAL A 428 17.65 7.64 -18.76
CA VAL A 428 18.76 8.04 -19.63
C VAL A 428 20.07 7.47 -19.09
N ASP A 429 20.36 7.64 -17.80
CA ASP A 429 21.57 7.12 -17.16
C ASP A 429 21.63 5.58 -17.28
N LYS A 430 20.52 4.89 -17.02
CA LYS A 430 20.44 3.42 -17.15
C LYS A 430 20.71 2.96 -18.58
N MET A 431 20.07 3.55 -19.59
CA MET A 431 20.26 3.19 -20.99
C MET A 431 21.65 3.54 -21.52
N TRP A 432 22.26 4.64 -21.05
CA TRP A 432 23.62 5.04 -21.43
C TRP A 432 24.67 4.01 -21.02
N ARG A 433 24.41 3.25 -19.97
CA ARG A 433 25.32 2.21 -19.43
C ARG A 433 25.10 0.84 -20.03
N MET A 434 24.05 0.64 -20.86
CA MET A 434 23.84 -0.65 -21.54
C MET A 434 24.98 -0.97 -22.51
N PRO A 435 25.39 -2.25 -22.63
CA PRO A 435 26.41 -2.66 -23.60
C PRO A 435 26.03 -2.27 -25.02
N LYS A 436 24.76 -2.47 -25.41
CA LYS A 436 24.20 -2.01 -26.68
C LYS A 436 23.32 -0.80 -26.41
N ARG A 437 23.85 0.40 -26.67
CA ARG A 437 23.17 1.67 -26.37
C ARG A 437 22.07 1.95 -27.38
N PRO A 438 20.80 2.08 -26.97
CA PRO A 438 19.71 2.43 -27.87
C PRO A 438 19.70 3.95 -28.11
N TYR A 439 20.62 4.49 -28.90
CA TYR A 439 20.88 5.93 -29.05
C TYR A 439 19.62 6.76 -29.35
N MET A 440 18.75 6.30 -30.27
CA MET A 440 17.50 7.01 -30.56
C MET A 440 16.57 7.11 -29.33
N ARG A 441 16.47 6.03 -28.57
CA ARG A 441 15.66 5.99 -27.34
C ARG A 441 16.27 6.86 -26.26
N ILE A 442 17.61 6.86 -26.13
CA ILE A 442 18.34 7.75 -25.21
C ILE A 442 18.08 9.20 -25.57
N ALA A 443 18.20 9.59 -26.84
CA ALA A 443 17.95 10.95 -27.31
C ALA A 443 16.49 11.39 -27.01
N LEU A 444 15.52 10.51 -27.27
CA LEU A 444 14.11 10.78 -26.97
C LEU A 444 13.84 10.97 -25.46
N GLU A 445 14.37 10.08 -24.62
CA GLU A 445 14.20 10.18 -23.17
C GLU A 445 14.95 11.40 -22.60
N PHE A 446 16.12 11.73 -23.14
CA PHE A 446 16.85 12.95 -22.80
C PHE A 446 16.06 14.21 -23.16
N ALA A 447 15.50 14.30 -24.35
CA ALA A 447 14.65 15.43 -24.76
C ALA A 447 13.45 15.58 -23.79
N LYS A 448 12.80 14.47 -23.42
CA LYS A 448 11.72 14.48 -22.43
C LYS A 448 12.20 14.93 -21.05
N ALA A 449 13.40 14.54 -20.64
CA ALA A 449 14.00 14.98 -19.37
C ALA A 449 14.26 16.51 -19.38
N VAL A 450 14.80 17.03 -20.48
CA VAL A 450 15.03 18.48 -20.66
C VAL A 450 13.71 19.26 -20.58
N VAL A 451 12.67 18.82 -21.28
CA VAL A 451 11.34 19.45 -21.24
C VAL A 451 10.76 19.41 -19.82
N ALA A 452 10.87 18.28 -19.13
CA ALA A 452 10.38 18.15 -17.77
C ALA A 452 11.14 19.05 -16.78
N ARG A 453 12.47 19.14 -16.91
CA ARG A 453 13.32 20.03 -16.11
C ARG A 453 13.00 21.52 -16.37
N ALA A 454 12.80 21.89 -17.63
CA ALA A 454 12.39 23.24 -17.99
C ALA A 454 11.02 23.57 -17.40
N GLY A 455 10.08 22.64 -17.44
CA GLY A 455 8.78 22.75 -16.78
C GLY A 455 8.88 23.00 -15.27
N VAL A 456 9.74 22.23 -14.57
CA VAL A 456 10.04 22.45 -13.14
C VAL A 456 10.55 23.87 -12.92
N ALA A 457 11.55 24.32 -13.68
CA ALA A 457 12.17 25.64 -13.53
C ALA A 457 11.17 26.79 -13.78
N LEU A 458 10.34 26.68 -14.83
CA LEU A 458 9.32 27.68 -15.14
C LEU A 458 8.24 27.78 -14.06
N VAL A 459 7.78 26.65 -13.55
CA VAL A 459 6.75 26.63 -12.48
C VAL A 459 7.34 27.12 -11.16
N ASP A 460 8.60 26.78 -10.84
CA ASP A 460 9.30 27.30 -9.66
C ASP A 460 9.44 28.82 -9.72
N ALA A 461 9.94 29.36 -10.83
CA ALA A 461 10.03 30.80 -11.06
C ALA A 461 8.67 31.50 -10.95
N ALA A 462 7.62 30.98 -11.60
CA ALA A 462 6.27 31.53 -11.51
C ALA A 462 5.71 31.51 -10.07
N SER A 463 6.04 30.50 -9.30
CA SER A 463 5.63 30.37 -7.90
C SER A 463 6.34 31.41 -7.01
N PHE A 464 7.60 31.72 -7.30
CA PHE A 464 8.37 32.78 -6.63
C PHE A 464 7.75 34.16 -6.88
N TRP A 465 7.41 34.48 -8.14
CA TRP A 465 6.82 35.78 -8.52
C TRP A 465 5.44 35.99 -7.89
N ARG A 466 4.62 34.94 -7.77
CA ARG A 466 3.31 35.03 -7.08
C ARG A 466 3.44 35.38 -5.59
N LYS A 467 4.51 34.92 -4.93
CA LYS A 467 4.75 35.19 -3.49
C LYS A 467 5.40 36.56 -3.22
N HIS A 468 6.03 37.17 -4.24
CA HIS A 468 6.76 38.42 -4.11
C HIS A 468 6.39 39.45 -5.21
N PRO A 469 5.11 39.87 -5.33
CA PRO A 469 4.67 40.73 -6.43
C PRO A 469 5.29 42.13 -6.43
N LYS A 470 5.93 42.59 -5.34
CA LYS A 470 6.41 43.95 -5.18
C LYS A 470 7.91 44.20 -5.45
N LYS A 471 8.69 43.25 -5.93
CA LYS A 471 10.15 43.40 -6.12
C LYS A 471 10.59 43.92 -7.51
N LEU A 472 9.67 44.35 -8.39
CA LEU A 472 9.97 44.75 -9.76
C LEU A 472 9.33 46.12 -10.19
N VAL A 473 9.30 47.08 -9.31
CA VAL A 473 9.17 48.45 -9.78
C VAL A 473 10.56 49.05 -9.75
N PRO A 474 11.22 49.30 -10.90
CA PRO A 474 12.42 50.13 -10.92
C PRO A 474 12.01 51.51 -10.44
N SER A 475 12.66 52.04 -9.41
CA SER A 475 12.52 53.40 -9.05
C SER A 475 12.88 54.27 -10.25
N ARG A 476 11.89 54.88 -10.93
CA ARG A 476 12.16 55.99 -11.81
C ARG A 476 12.77 57.09 -10.97
N ARG A 477 14.11 57.23 -11.01
CA ARG A 477 14.75 58.44 -10.58
C ARG A 477 14.24 59.55 -11.51
N HIS A 478 13.53 60.49 -10.91
CA HIS A 478 13.27 61.76 -11.55
C HIS A 478 14.62 62.49 -11.67
N ALA A 479 15.02 62.80 -12.89
CA ALA A 479 15.98 63.85 -13.23
C ALA A 479 15.23 65.17 -13.22
#